data_9c0bd9fd9cb78c3bb458e76e10680481
#
_entry.id   9c0bd9fd9cb78c3bb458e76e10680481
#
_cell.length_a   1.000
_cell.length_b   1.000
_cell.length_c   1.000
_cell.angle_alpha   90.00
_cell.angle_beta   90.00
_cell.angle_gamma   90.00
#
_symmetry.space_group_name_H-M   'P 1'
#
loop_
_entity.id
_entity.type
_entity.pdbx_description
1 polymer ?
#
loop_
_entity_poly.entity_id
_entity_poly.type
_entity_poly.pdbx_seq_one_letter_code
_entity_poly.pdbx_strand_id
1 'polypeptide(L)'
;MYNDNNENDSQYRYSGSDIRYNNTNNSSTANNNTAFSSAPYEAKKHKKHKGGFAKKAACFVLSAVLFGAIAGSVMFGVNYAGGKIAGSNKSDATGVNIPTVSNNISNVAKTDSSLTEDTNLSASGKMDVEAVATAALPAMVQLNGTTTVKSSSYFGYGQSYEATSSGTGIIVGKSDTELLIVTNAHVVDNIDNLKCVFSDGTSASCSVKGSKSDQDIAVAAVSLSDISSDTASNIAIAELEDSSDIKVGQQVVAIGNALGEGQSVTTGIISAKDRSITVNNVTFTGLLMTDAAINSGNSGGALLNSEGKVIAINFAKTSSDGVEGMAYSIPVSNVKDIIDSLMTKQTRNKVSSDKATYLGIAAVDITSNYASYYGYPVGILIRTVADDSAADKAGLETYDIIVGFDDQTVTTMSGLTNMLQYYEAGEKVTIDYYHMEGSEYVLKSTEVTLGSKKAS
;
A
#
# COMPACT_ATOMS: atom_id res chain seq x y z
N MET A 1 3.61 36.58 -59.90
CA MET A 1 4.79 37.45 -59.97
C MET A 1 5.43 37.38 -58.61
N TYR A 2 6.72 36.91 -58.62
CA TYR A 2 7.75 36.90 -57.57
C TYR A 2 7.42 36.15 -56.27
N ASN A 3 7.95 34.95 -55.95
CA ASN A 3 9.33 34.51 -55.64
C ASN A 3 9.97 35.34 -54.53
N ASP A 4 10.23 34.79 -53.34
CA ASP A 4 11.55 34.26 -53.01
C ASP A 4 11.57 33.54 -51.65
N ASN A 5 12.33 32.47 -51.67
CA ASN A 5 12.87 31.61 -50.63
C ASN A 5 13.48 32.33 -49.42
N ASN A 6 13.39 31.76 -48.23
CA ASN A 6 14.58 31.54 -47.45
C ASN A 6 14.41 30.40 -46.45
N GLU A 7 15.10 29.32 -46.68
CA GLU A 7 15.45 28.23 -45.76
C GLU A 7 16.33 28.77 -44.64
N ASN A 8 16.05 28.38 -43.43
CA ASN A 8 17.07 28.35 -42.36
C ASN A 8 16.87 27.10 -41.50
N ASP A 9 17.56 26.06 -41.95
CA ASP A 9 17.84 24.81 -41.30
C ASP A 9 18.85 25.07 -40.16
N SER A 10 18.49 24.97 -38.91
CA SER A 10 19.43 24.92 -37.79
C SER A 10 19.39 23.52 -37.16
N GLN A 11 20.24 22.65 -37.74
CA GLN A 11 20.59 21.35 -37.16
C GLN A 11 21.38 21.58 -35.86
N TYR A 12 20.80 21.20 -34.72
CA TYR A 12 21.54 20.95 -33.50
C TYR A 12 22.14 19.54 -33.54
N ARG A 13 23.43 19.46 -33.84
CA ARG A 13 24.27 18.25 -33.66
C ARG A 13 24.61 18.09 -32.20
N TYR A 14 24.15 17.00 -31.58
CA TYR A 14 24.68 16.52 -30.32
C TYR A 14 25.98 15.76 -30.57
N SER A 15 27.10 16.28 -30.02
CA SER A 15 28.40 15.63 -30.02
C SER A 15 28.46 14.59 -28.90
N GLY A 16 28.48 13.32 -29.28
CA GLY A 16 28.72 12.23 -28.34
C GLY A 16 30.20 12.19 -27.96
N SER A 17 30.50 12.21 -26.69
CA SER A 17 31.84 11.94 -26.16
C SER A 17 31.99 10.45 -25.88
N ASP A 18 32.81 9.80 -26.71
CA ASP A 18 33.29 8.41 -26.56
C ASP A 18 34.08 8.23 -25.27
N ILE A 19 33.61 7.40 -24.38
CA ILE A 19 34.41 6.83 -23.29
C ILE A 19 35.01 5.52 -23.79
N ARG A 20 36.29 5.56 -24.15
CA ARG A 20 37.09 4.37 -24.51
C ARG A 20 37.55 3.66 -23.24
N TYR A 21 37.15 2.43 -23.08
CA TYR A 21 37.79 1.48 -22.18
C TYR A 21 39.12 1.02 -22.82
N ASN A 22 40.26 1.38 -22.20
CA ASN A 22 41.55 0.85 -22.57
C ASN A 22 41.80 -0.46 -21.85
N ASN A 23 41.72 -1.55 -22.59
CA ASN A 23 42.21 -2.85 -22.18
C ASN A 23 43.60 -3.06 -22.79
N THR A 24 44.65 -2.84 -22.02
CA THR A 24 46.02 -3.15 -22.46
C THR A 24 46.50 -4.44 -21.81
N ASN A 25 46.30 -5.54 -22.53
CA ASN A 25 47.14 -6.71 -22.39
C ASN A 25 48.48 -6.42 -23.09
N ASN A 26 49.58 -6.41 -22.35
CA ASN A 26 50.90 -6.49 -22.95
C ASN A 26 51.73 -7.56 -22.24
N SER A 27 51.87 -8.67 -22.94
CA SER A 27 52.87 -9.70 -22.69
C SER A 27 54.21 -9.24 -23.22
N SER A 28 55.21 -9.16 -22.38
CA SER A 28 56.62 -9.22 -22.84
C SER A 28 57.50 -9.86 -21.77
N THR A 29 58.01 -11.01 -22.15
CA THR A 29 59.13 -11.76 -21.57
C THR A 29 60.38 -10.91 -21.40
N ALA A 30 60.97 -10.94 -20.19
CA ALA A 30 62.41 -10.74 -20.03
C ALA A 30 62.88 -11.47 -18.75
N ASN A 31 63.76 -12.42 -18.95
CA ASN A 31 64.60 -13.07 -17.97
C ASN A 31 65.44 -12.08 -17.18
N ASN A 32 65.49 -12.22 -15.85
CA ASN A 32 66.74 -12.02 -15.11
C ASN A 32 66.72 -12.82 -13.80
N ASN A 33 67.63 -13.79 -13.75
CA ASN A 33 68.02 -14.54 -12.57
C ASN A 33 68.69 -13.62 -11.54
N THR A 34 68.11 -13.53 -10.32
CA THR A 34 68.91 -13.28 -9.12
C THR A 34 68.35 -14.16 -8.01
N ALA A 35 69.21 -15.10 -7.62
CA ALA A 35 68.97 -16.00 -6.50
C ALA A 35 69.03 -15.21 -5.18
N PHE A 36 67.92 -15.25 -4.43
CA PHE A 36 67.94 -14.90 -3.00
C PHE A 36 67.73 -16.17 -2.17
N SER A 37 68.75 -16.48 -1.37
CA SER A 37 68.83 -17.51 -0.37
C SER A 37 67.69 -17.43 0.63
N SER A 38 66.85 -18.47 0.71
CA SER A 38 65.84 -18.63 1.73
C SER A 38 66.44 -19.34 2.94
N ALA A 39 66.60 -18.62 4.03
CA ALA A 39 66.86 -19.21 5.33
C ALA A 39 65.53 -19.83 5.87
N PRO A 40 65.59 -20.99 6.53
CA PRO A 40 64.37 -21.63 7.03
C PRO A 40 63.83 -20.89 8.26
N TYR A 41 62.57 -20.51 8.19
CA TYR A 41 61.84 -19.93 9.30
C TYR A 41 61.37 -21.04 10.26
N GLU A 42 61.98 -21.09 11.46
CA GLU A 42 61.54 -21.99 12.52
C GLU A 42 60.15 -21.55 13.07
N ALA A 43 59.18 -22.41 12.90
CA ALA A 43 57.86 -22.23 13.44
C ALA A 43 57.85 -22.39 14.98
N LYS A 44 57.69 -21.29 15.72
CA LYS A 44 57.43 -21.32 17.18
C LYS A 44 56.11 -22.02 17.43
N LYS A 45 56.16 -23.15 18.14
CA LYS A 45 54.99 -23.88 18.66
C LYS A 45 54.21 -23.00 19.64
N HIS A 46 53.06 -22.51 19.20
CA HIS A 46 52.08 -21.89 20.10
C HIS A 46 51.48 -22.93 21.03
N LYS A 47 51.66 -22.75 22.35
CA LYS A 47 51.00 -23.53 23.39
C LYS A 47 49.50 -23.25 23.33
N LYS A 48 48.70 -24.32 23.10
CA LYS A 48 47.22 -24.28 23.17
C LYS A 48 46.80 -23.96 24.61
N HIS A 49 46.33 -22.73 24.86
CA HIS A 49 45.57 -22.41 26.06
C HIS A 49 44.16 -23.05 25.93
N LYS A 50 44.01 -24.24 26.54
CA LYS A 50 42.68 -24.83 26.78
C LYS A 50 42.11 -24.18 28.03
N GLY A 51 40.97 -23.47 27.95
CA GLY A 51 40.22 -23.16 29.14
C GLY A 51 39.42 -21.86 29.20
N GLY A 52 39.41 -21.00 28.17
CA GLY A 52 38.74 -19.69 28.25
C GLY A 52 37.37 -19.58 27.56
N PHE A 53 37.12 -20.38 26.52
CA PHE A 53 35.92 -20.22 25.68
C PHE A 53 34.63 -20.78 26.34
N ALA A 54 34.72 -21.92 26.99
CA ALA A 54 33.56 -22.54 27.64
C ALA A 54 33.03 -21.72 28.83
N LYS A 55 33.91 -21.06 29.62
CA LYS A 55 33.48 -20.20 30.73
C LYS A 55 32.85 -18.90 30.24
N LYS A 56 33.33 -18.30 29.13
CA LYS A 56 32.73 -17.09 28.54
C LYS A 56 31.40 -17.42 27.83
N ALA A 57 31.28 -18.56 27.16
CA ALA A 57 30.02 -19.02 26.57
C ALA A 57 28.96 -19.31 27.65
N ALA A 58 29.33 -19.94 28.77
CA ALA A 58 28.41 -20.18 29.88
C ALA A 58 27.93 -18.88 30.56
N CYS A 59 28.79 -17.87 30.70
CA CYS A 59 28.37 -16.57 31.23
C CYS A 59 27.40 -15.83 30.25
N PHE A 60 27.61 -15.94 28.94
CA PHE A 60 26.71 -15.34 27.96
C PHE A 60 25.34 -16.00 27.95
N VAL A 61 25.27 -17.33 28.04
CA VAL A 61 24.00 -18.06 28.13
C VAL A 61 23.26 -17.74 29.42
N LEU A 62 23.97 -17.67 30.55
CA LEU A 62 23.36 -17.31 31.86
C LEU A 62 22.82 -15.87 31.86
N SER A 63 23.53 -14.91 31.26
CA SER A 63 23.06 -13.52 31.16
C SER A 63 21.87 -13.38 30.23
N ALA A 64 21.82 -14.12 29.11
CA ALA A 64 20.68 -14.14 28.16
C ALA A 64 19.42 -14.74 28.82
N VAL A 65 19.57 -15.84 29.58
CA VAL A 65 18.47 -16.45 30.34
C VAL A 65 17.96 -15.52 31.46
N LEU A 66 18.86 -14.84 32.16
CA LEU A 66 18.48 -13.89 33.22
C LEU A 66 17.74 -12.67 32.63
N PHE A 67 18.23 -12.16 31.50
CA PHE A 67 17.57 -11.05 30.79
C PHE A 67 16.20 -11.45 30.24
N GLY A 68 16.10 -12.64 29.67
CA GLY A 68 14.83 -13.20 29.19
C GLY A 68 13.82 -13.42 30.30
N ALA A 69 14.26 -13.88 31.46
CA ALA A 69 13.39 -14.08 32.62
C ALA A 69 12.89 -12.75 33.21
N ILE A 70 13.73 -11.72 33.25
CA ILE A 70 13.35 -10.38 33.77
C ILE A 70 12.40 -9.70 32.75
N ALA A 71 12.74 -9.70 31.45
CA ALA A 71 11.90 -9.12 30.41
C ALA A 71 10.54 -9.84 30.30
N GLY A 72 10.54 -11.17 30.36
CA GLY A 72 9.32 -11.98 30.37
C GLY A 72 8.43 -11.75 31.59
N SER A 73 9.04 -11.56 32.79
CA SER A 73 8.29 -11.30 34.02
C SER A 73 7.65 -9.91 34.02
N VAL A 74 8.35 -8.90 33.49
CA VAL A 74 7.79 -7.54 33.33
C VAL A 74 6.65 -7.53 32.32
N MET A 75 6.84 -8.19 31.18
CA MET A 75 5.81 -8.25 30.14
C MET A 75 4.58 -9.05 30.60
N PHE A 76 4.79 -10.16 31.34
CA PHE A 76 3.70 -10.92 31.95
C PHE A 76 2.98 -10.12 33.04
N GLY A 77 3.73 -9.36 33.86
CA GLY A 77 3.16 -8.50 34.89
C GLY A 77 2.31 -7.37 34.32
N VAL A 78 2.78 -6.73 33.26
CA VAL A 78 2.01 -5.67 32.54
C VAL A 78 0.76 -6.24 31.89
N ASN A 79 0.86 -7.37 31.20
CA ASN A 79 -0.31 -8.03 30.59
C ASN A 79 -1.29 -8.58 31.62
N TYR A 80 -0.81 -9.11 32.75
CA TYR A 80 -1.68 -9.60 33.83
C TYR A 80 -2.38 -8.46 34.57
N ALA A 81 -1.71 -7.34 34.79
CA ALA A 81 -2.32 -6.14 35.39
C ALA A 81 -3.29 -5.46 34.38
N GLY A 82 -2.89 -5.35 33.10
CA GLY A 82 -3.73 -4.83 32.03
C GLY A 82 -5.02 -5.65 31.82
N GLY A 83 -4.89 -7.00 31.84
CA GLY A 83 -6.07 -7.89 31.71
C GLY A 83 -7.03 -7.89 32.89
N LYS A 84 -6.62 -7.42 34.07
CA LYS A 84 -7.52 -7.24 35.24
C LYS A 84 -8.18 -5.86 35.30
N ILE A 85 -7.56 -4.85 34.65
CA ILE A 85 -8.12 -3.50 34.56
C ILE A 85 -9.11 -3.41 33.38
N ALA A 86 -8.83 -4.12 32.28
CA ALA A 86 -9.75 -4.29 31.17
C ALA A 86 -10.77 -5.41 31.48
N GLY A 87 -11.72 -5.12 32.35
CA GLY A 87 -12.92 -5.93 32.47
C GLY A 87 -13.62 -5.95 31.12
N SER A 88 -13.65 -7.14 30.47
CA SER A 88 -14.27 -7.34 29.17
C SER A 88 -15.78 -7.10 29.27
N ASN A 89 -16.21 -5.86 29.14
CA ASN A 89 -17.57 -5.56 28.76
C ASN A 89 -17.63 -5.62 27.24
N LYS A 90 -17.96 -6.77 26.68
CA LYS A 90 -18.56 -6.84 25.35
C LYS A 90 -19.93 -6.16 25.45
N SER A 91 -19.95 -4.85 25.21
CA SER A 91 -21.20 -4.13 25.01
C SER A 91 -21.64 -4.39 23.56
N ASP A 92 -22.90 -4.69 23.38
CA ASP A 92 -23.55 -4.80 22.06
C ASP A 92 -23.19 -3.57 21.22
N ALA A 93 -22.48 -3.78 20.10
CA ALA A 93 -21.93 -2.74 19.24
C ALA A 93 -22.97 -1.90 18.49
N THR A 94 -24.25 -2.13 18.73
CA THR A 94 -25.39 -1.45 18.10
C THR A 94 -25.69 -0.07 18.69
N GLY A 95 -24.71 0.79 18.82
CA GLY A 95 -24.93 2.13 19.38
C GLY A 95 -23.68 2.98 19.49
N VAL A 96 -22.59 2.52 18.91
CA VAL A 96 -21.31 3.24 18.94
C VAL A 96 -21.47 4.61 18.25
N ASN A 97 -21.35 5.68 19.01
CA ASN A 97 -21.36 7.05 18.51
C ASN A 97 -19.92 7.49 18.24
N ILE A 98 -19.56 7.59 16.96
CA ILE A 98 -18.26 8.07 16.52
C ILE A 98 -18.44 9.48 15.96
N PRO A 99 -17.76 10.53 16.51
CA PRO A 99 -17.92 11.90 16.04
C PRO A 99 -17.30 12.12 14.66
N THR A 100 -17.78 13.14 13.94
CA THR A 100 -17.17 13.62 12.70
C THR A 100 -16.10 14.67 12.99
N VAL A 101 -15.06 14.71 12.16
CA VAL A 101 -13.93 15.64 12.28
C VAL A 101 -14.37 17.11 12.22
N SER A 102 -15.28 17.47 11.30
CA SER A 102 -15.79 18.84 11.15
C SER A 102 -16.42 19.39 12.43
N ASN A 103 -17.16 18.56 13.17
CA ASN A 103 -17.74 18.95 14.46
C ASN A 103 -16.66 19.18 15.53
N ASN A 104 -15.58 18.41 15.49
CA ASN A 104 -14.47 18.55 16.43
C ASN A 104 -13.68 19.84 16.21
N ILE A 105 -13.42 20.22 14.95
CA ILE A 105 -12.73 21.46 14.60
C ILE A 105 -13.55 22.67 15.05
N SER A 106 -14.86 22.67 14.82
CA SER A 106 -15.74 23.76 15.25
C SER A 106 -15.75 23.93 16.78
N ASN A 107 -15.59 22.85 17.54
CA ASN A 107 -15.51 22.89 19.00
C ASN A 107 -14.15 23.37 19.50
N VAL A 108 -13.04 23.01 18.83
CA VAL A 108 -11.68 23.46 19.17
C VAL A 108 -11.53 24.97 18.86
N ALA A 109 -12.00 25.42 17.69
CA ALA A 109 -11.96 26.84 17.33
C ALA A 109 -12.79 27.72 18.25
N LYS A 110 -13.84 27.23 18.91
CA LYS A 110 -14.68 28.00 19.85
C LYS A 110 -14.05 28.15 21.24
N THR A 111 -13.04 27.38 21.59
CA THR A 111 -12.43 27.46 22.94
C THR A 111 -11.41 28.60 23.05
N ASP A 112 -10.94 29.18 21.93
CA ASP A 112 -9.90 30.22 21.91
C ASP A 112 -10.43 31.65 21.63
N SER A 113 -11.75 31.83 21.71
CA SER A 113 -12.38 33.18 21.48
C SER A 113 -12.28 34.15 22.68
N SER A 114 -11.34 33.96 23.60
CA SER A 114 -11.13 34.87 24.74
C SER A 114 -9.88 35.75 24.64
N LEU A 115 -9.35 36.00 23.46
CA LEU A 115 -8.32 37.01 23.25
C LEU A 115 -8.93 38.24 22.62
N THR A 116 -9.25 39.20 23.49
CA THR A 116 -9.44 40.64 23.33
C THR A 116 -9.35 41.23 21.91
N GLU A 117 -10.46 41.91 21.58
CA GLU A 117 -10.52 42.95 20.56
C GLU A 117 -9.31 43.89 20.67
N ASP A 118 -8.39 43.82 19.71
CA ASP A 118 -7.71 45.02 19.22
C ASP A 118 -7.15 44.79 17.81
N THR A 119 -7.50 45.77 16.97
CA THR A 119 -6.96 46.11 15.66
C THR A 119 -7.32 45.23 14.45
N ASN A 120 -8.03 45.91 13.55
CA ASN A 120 -8.19 45.76 12.10
C ASN A 120 -6.96 45.21 11.33
N LEU A 121 -6.56 44.03 11.62
CA LEU A 121 -5.86 43.14 10.68
C LEU A 121 -6.85 42.03 10.41
N SER A 122 -7.44 42.04 9.21
CA SER A 122 -8.16 40.92 8.63
C SER A 122 -7.49 39.64 9.13
N ALA A 123 -8.25 38.77 9.77
CA ALA A 123 -7.76 37.46 10.17
C ALA A 123 -6.98 36.91 8.97
N SER A 124 -5.67 36.92 9.07
CA SER A 124 -4.79 36.48 8.00
C SER A 124 -5.23 35.03 7.73
N GLY A 125 -5.61 34.71 6.49
CA GLY A 125 -6.10 33.40 6.09
C GLY A 125 -5.05 32.27 6.27
N LYS A 126 -4.45 32.23 7.45
CA LYS A 126 -3.47 31.27 7.85
C LYS A 126 -4.20 30.06 8.48
N MET A 127 -4.02 28.90 7.87
CA MET A 127 -4.55 27.64 8.40
C MET A 127 -3.98 27.38 9.80
N ASP A 128 -4.85 27.03 10.74
CA ASP A 128 -4.45 26.49 12.04
C ASP A 128 -4.14 24.98 11.90
N VAL A 129 -2.89 24.68 11.59
CA VAL A 129 -2.41 23.32 11.36
C VAL A 129 -2.56 22.45 12.59
N GLU A 130 -2.37 23.00 13.80
CA GLU A 130 -2.49 22.29 15.06
C GLU A 130 -3.95 21.87 15.31
N ALA A 131 -4.89 22.79 15.10
CA ALA A 131 -6.31 22.50 15.24
C ALA A 131 -6.79 21.44 14.22
N VAL A 132 -6.39 21.58 12.95
CA VAL A 132 -6.71 20.59 11.89
C VAL A 132 -6.13 19.22 12.24
N ALA A 133 -4.87 19.15 12.64
CA ALA A 133 -4.22 17.89 12.99
C ALA A 133 -4.88 17.24 14.21
N THR A 134 -5.10 18.01 15.29
CA THR A 134 -5.73 17.49 16.53
C THR A 134 -7.11 16.89 16.26
N ALA A 135 -7.90 17.52 15.40
CA ALA A 135 -9.23 17.04 15.05
C ALA A 135 -9.19 15.81 14.12
N ALA A 136 -8.25 15.76 13.17
CA ALA A 136 -8.21 14.75 12.13
C ALA A 136 -7.43 13.47 12.52
N LEU A 137 -6.43 13.57 13.40
CA LEU A 137 -5.62 12.41 13.83
C LEU A 137 -6.46 11.22 14.34
N PRO A 138 -7.56 11.42 15.10
CA PRO A 138 -8.43 10.32 15.52
C PRO A 138 -9.13 9.58 14.38
N ALA A 139 -9.23 10.18 13.20
CA ALA A 139 -9.80 9.53 12.01
C ALA A 139 -8.76 8.77 11.17
N MET A 140 -7.47 8.83 11.54
CA MET A 140 -6.39 8.14 10.84
C MET A 140 -6.05 6.84 11.54
N VAL A 141 -5.86 5.79 10.76
CA VAL A 141 -5.43 4.47 11.26
C VAL A 141 -4.19 4.02 10.53
N GLN A 142 -3.36 3.24 11.21
CA GLN A 142 -2.27 2.52 10.56
C GLN A 142 -2.80 1.17 10.06
N LEU A 143 -2.49 0.85 8.81
CA LEU A 143 -2.79 -0.45 8.21
C LEU A 143 -1.49 -1.25 8.09
N ASN A 144 -1.44 -2.40 8.76
CA ASN A 144 -0.31 -3.30 8.74
C ASN A 144 -0.72 -4.63 8.13
N GLY A 145 -0.12 -4.96 7.00
CA GLY A 145 -0.35 -6.19 6.28
C GLY A 145 0.81 -7.16 6.41
N THR A 146 0.52 -8.45 6.45
CA THR A 146 1.52 -9.51 6.32
C THR A 146 1.14 -10.44 5.19
N THR A 147 2.14 -10.88 4.41
CA THR A 147 1.96 -11.86 3.35
C THR A 147 3.09 -12.88 3.35
N THR A 148 2.79 -14.12 2.98
CA THR A 148 3.77 -15.20 2.89
C THR A 148 4.29 -15.29 1.46
N VAL A 149 5.51 -14.83 1.23
CA VAL A 149 6.19 -14.95 -0.06
C VAL A 149 6.91 -16.29 -0.14
N LYS A 150 6.50 -17.12 -1.11
CA LYS A 150 7.17 -18.39 -1.42
C LYS A 150 8.22 -18.16 -2.50
N SER A 151 9.50 -18.25 -2.14
CA SER A 151 10.59 -18.24 -3.12
C SER A 151 10.72 -19.62 -3.75
N SER A 152 10.47 -19.74 -5.06
CA SER A 152 10.77 -20.97 -5.80
C SER A 152 12.26 -21.00 -6.15
N SER A 153 13.03 -21.86 -5.49
CA SER A 153 14.41 -22.13 -5.91
C SER A 153 14.42 -23.18 -7.03
N TYR A 154 15.21 -22.94 -8.05
CA TYR A 154 15.43 -23.89 -9.18
C TYR A 154 15.93 -25.29 -8.73
N PHE A 155 16.40 -25.41 -7.48
CA PHE A 155 16.86 -26.66 -6.88
C PHE A 155 15.88 -27.27 -5.85
N GLY A 156 14.59 -26.86 -5.83
CA GLY A 156 13.56 -27.54 -5.05
C GLY A 156 13.52 -27.20 -3.54
N TYR A 157 14.40 -26.36 -3.03
CA TYR A 157 14.37 -25.83 -1.66
C TYR A 157 13.82 -24.41 -1.66
N GLY A 158 12.50 -24.27 -1.86
CA GLY A 158 11.82 -22.98 -1.69
C GLY A 158 11.78 -22.61 -0.21
N GLN A 159 12.28 -21.43 0.15
CA GLN A 159 12.04 -20.86 1.48
C GLN A 159 10.83 -19.92 1.38
N SER A 160 9.92 -20.01 2.34
CA SER A 160 8.89 -19.01 2.54
C SER A 160 9.38 -18.00 3.58
N TYR A 161 9.20 -16.73 3.30
CA TYR A 161 9.44 -15.64 4.26
C TYR A 161 8.19 -14.75 4.35
N GLU A 162 7.99 -14.17 5.51
CA GLU A 162 6.91 -13.23 5.74
C GLU A 162 7.37 -11.83 5.32
N ALA A 163 6.63 -11.22 4.41
CA ALA A 163 6.81 -9.83 4.02
C ALA A 163 5.73 -8.98 4.70
N THR A 164 6.10 -7.78 5.12
CA THR A 164 5.20 -6.82 5.76
C THR A 164 4.96 -5.62 4.86
N SER A 165 3.73 -5.12 4.85
CA SER A 165 3.33 -3.86 4.24
C SER A 165 2.77 -2.94 5.31
N SER A 166 3.06 -1.66 5.23
CA SER A 166 2.51 -0.65 6.13
C SER A 166 2.04 0.56 5.34
N GLY A 167 0.89 1.09 5.70
CA GLY A 167 0.30 2.28 5.13
C GLY A 167 -0.66 2.94 6.11
N THR A 168 -1.41 3.89 5.61
CA THR A 168 -2.41 4.64 6.37
C THR A 168 -3.80 4.36 5.81
N GLY A 169 -4.81 4.42 6.67
CA GLY A 169 -6.22 4.43 6.29
C GLY A 169 -6.94 5.62 6.92
N ILE A 170 -8.04 6.01 6.32
CA ILE A 170 -8.91 7.10 6.75
C ILE A 170 -10.25 6.50 7.14
N ILE A 171 -10.70 6.67 8.37
CA ILE A 171 -12.05 6.28 8.81
C ILE A 171 -13.04 7.25 8.17
N VAL A 172 -13.86 6.79 7.23
CA VAL A 172 -14.77 7.63 6.45
C VAL A 172 -16.26 7.35 6.74
N GLY A 173 -16.54 6.31 7.51
CA GLY A 173 -17.92 5.98 7.83
C GLY A 173 -18.05 4.75 8.70
N LYS A 174 -19.30 4.41 8.99
CA LYS A 174 -19.67 3.15 9.63
C LYS A 174 -21.01 2.65 9.09
N SER A 175 -21.19 1.34 9.06
CA SER A 175 -22.47 0.68 8.92
C SER A 175 -23.01 0.28 10.31
N ASP A 176 -24.07 -0.52 10.35
CA ASP A 176 -24.59 -1.09 11.60
C ASP A 176 -23.60 -2.06 12.26
N THR A 177 -22.71 -2.66 11.49
CA THR A 177 -21.81 -3.73 11.95
C THR A 177 -20.32 -3.45 11.75
N GLU A 178 -19.96 -2.46 10.93
CA GLU A 178 -18.58 -2.25 10.49
C GLU A 178 -18.17 -0.79 10.52
N LEU A 179 -16.93 -0.54 10.89
CA LEU A 179 -16.23 0.71 10.66
C LEU A 179 -15.58 0.66 9.27
N LEU A 180 -15.75 1.71 8.46
CA LEU A 180 -15.32 1.76 7.05
C LEU A 180 -14.09 2.65 6.90
N ILE A 181 -13.07 2.13 6.23
CA ILE A 181 -11.75 2.74 6.11
C ILE A 181 -11.36 2.80 4.63
N VAL A 182 -11.06 4.00 4.14
CA VAL A 182 -10.48 4.21 2.80
C VAL A 182 -8.97 4.20 2.89
N THR A 183 -8.32 3.60 1.89
CA THR A 183 -6.87 3.57 1.75
C THR A 183 -6.49 3.42 0.26
N ASN A 184 -5.20 3.34 -0.05
CA ASN A 184 -4.76 2.96 -1.39
C ASN A 184 -4.87 1.45 -1.63
N ALA A 185 -5.14 1.05 -2.87
CA ALA A 185 -5.19 -0.36 -3.26
C ALA A 185 -3.86 -1.06 -3.00
N HIS A 186 -2.73 -0.43 -3.34
CA HIS A 186 -1.41 -1.03 -3.15
C HIS A 186 -1.02 -1.26 -1.67
N VAL A 187 -1.69 -0.59 -0.71
CA VAL A 187 -1.46 -0.81 0.73
C VAL A 187 -2.05 -2.14 1.18
N VAL A 188 -3.14 -2.57 0.56
CA VAL A 188 -3.89 -3.78 0.92
C VAL A 188 -3.77 -4.90 -0.11
N ASP A 189 -3.07 -4.68 -1.21
CA ASP A 189 -2.93 -5.65 -2.28
C ASP A 189 -2.03 -6.83 -1.87
N ASN A 190 -2.45 -8.05 -2.21
CA ASN A 190 -1.75 -9.30 -1.90
C ASN A 190 -1.43 -9.53 -0.41
N ILE A 191 -2.26 -9.00 0.51
CA ILE A 191 -2.12 -9.17 1.95
C ILE A 191 -2.91 -10.40 2.43
N ASP A 192 -2.24 -11.31 3.16
CA ASP A 192 -2.89 -12.47 3.78
C ASP A 192 -3.63 -12.09 5.07
N ASN A 193 -3.03 -11.22 5.89
CA ASN A 193 -3.60 -10.75 7.14
C ASN A 193 -3.43 -9.23 7.23
N LEU A 194 -4.52 -8.51 7.33
CA LEU A 194 -4.55 -7.06 7.50
C LEU A 194 -4.97 -6.71 8.93
N LYS A 195 -4.23 -5.82 9.57
CA LYS A 195 -4.54 -5.26 10.89
C LYS A 195 -4.69 -3.75 10.79
N CYS A 196 -5.71 -3.23 11.45
CA CYS A 196 -5.92 -1.82 11.69
C CYS A 196 -5.40 -1.48 13.10
N VAL A 197 -4.55 -0.45 13.22
CA VAL A 197 -4.09 0.10 14.51
C VAL A 197 -4.67 1.50 14.62
N PHE A 198 -5.43 1.74 15.68
CA PHE A 198 -6.09 3.00 15.96
C PHE A 198 -5.16 4.01 16.63
N SER A 199 -5.60 5.27 16.73
CA SER A 199 -4.82 6.36 17.33
C SER A 199 -4.46 6.14 18.80
N ASP A 200 -5.25 5.34 19.54
CA ASP A 200 -4.99 4.94 20.93
C ASP A 200 -4.02 3.76 21.08
N GLY A 201 -3.50 3.23 19.94
CA GLY A 201 -2.60 2.09 19.91
C GLY A 201 -3.30 0.72 19.98
N THR A 202 -4.61 0.68 20.12
CA THR A 202 -5.37 -0.59 20.03
C THR A 202 -5.39 -1.10 18.59
N SER A 203 -5.55 -2.42 18.41
CA SER A 203 -5.58 -3.02 17.08
C SER A 203 -6.73 -4.00 16.91
N ALA A 204 -7.27 -4.05 15.71
CA ALA A 204 -8.31 -5.00 15.31
C ALA A 204 -7.97 -5.64 13.97
N SER A 205 -8.56 -6.81 13.69
CA SER A 205 -8.51 -7.42 12.37
C SER A 205 -9.29 -6.57 11.38
N CYS A 206 -8.72 -6.42 10.17
CA CYS A 206 -9.32 -5.64 9.12
C CYS A 206 -9.49 -6.50 7.87
N SER A 207 -10.62 -6.38 7.19
CA SER A 207 -10.93 -7.10 5.96
C SER A 207 -11.10 -6.12 4.81
N VAL A 208 -10.58 -6.46 3.63
CA VAL A 208 -10.77 -5.64 2.43
C VAL A 208 -12.18 -5.89 1.86
N LYS A 209 -12.97 -4.84 1.69
CA LYS A 209 -14.29 -4.91 1.05
C LYS A 209 -14.16 -4.93 -0.48
N GLY A 210 -13.17 -4.24 -0.99
CA GLY A 210 -12.83 -4.20 -2.40
C GLY A 210 -11.80 -3.15 -2.73
N SER A 211 -11.26 -3.23 -3.95
CA SER A 211 -10.25 -2.31 -4.46
C SER A 211 -10.40 -2.04 -5.96
N LYS A 212 -9.91 -0.88 -6.39
CA LYS A 212 -9.75 -0.47 -7.79
C LYS A 212 -8.29 -0.06 -8.00
N SER A 213 -7.48 -1.00 -8.47
CA SER A 213 -6.02 -0.79 -8.60
C SER A 213 -5.64 0.19 -9.69
N ASP A 214 -6.49 0.39 -10.70
CA ASP A 214 -6.34 1.39 -11.77
C ASP A 214 -6.52 2.83 -11.27
N GLN A 215 -7.25 3.02 -10.15
CA GLN A 215 -7.41 4.29 -9.46
C GLN A 215 -6.64 4.31 -8.12
N ASP A 216 -6.01 3.22 -7.75
CA ASP A 216 -5.28 2.99 -6.49
C ASP A 216 -6.12 3.29 -5.23
N ILE A 217 -7.38 2.88 -5.22
CA ILE A 217 -8.31 3.05 -4.10
C ILE A 217 -8.78 1.69 -3.60
N ALA A 218 -8.87 1.56 -2.27
CA ALA A 218 -9.49 0.43 -1.60
C ALA A 218 -10.35 0.88 -0.41
N VAL A 219 -11.33 0.07 -0.08
CA VAL A 219 -12.09 0.18 1.16
C VAL A 219 -11.88 -1.09 1.99
N ALA A 220 -11.52 -0.88 3.24
CA ALA A 220 -11.38 -1.93 4.24
C ALA A 220 -12.41 -1.72 5.36
N ALA A 221 -12.68 -2.76 6.13
CA ALA A 221 -13.64 -2.73 7.22
C ALA A 221 -13.10 -3.41 8.47
N VAL A 222 -13.47 -2.86 9.62
CA VAL A 222 -13.27 -3.46 10.94
C VAL A 222 -14.64 -3.72 11.56
N SER A 223 -14.86 -4.93 12.09
CA SER A 223 -16.11 -5.23 12.80
C SER A 223 -16.26 -4.34 14.03
N LEU A 224 -17.41 -3.70 14.21
CA LEU A 224 -17.68 -2.88 15.40
C LEU A 224 -17.64 -3.70 16.69
N SER A 225 -17.88 -5.02 16.61
CA SER A 225 -17.73 -5.92 17.77
C SER A 225 -16.30 -6.09 18.25
N ASP A 226 -15.32 -5.80 17.40
CA ASP A 226 -13.87 -5.91 17.69
C ASP A 226 -13.28 -4.59 18.20
N ILE A 227 -14.10 -3.54 18.28
CA ILE A 227 -13.73 -2.20 18.75
C ILE A 227 -14.28 -2.02 20.16
N SER A 228 -13.40 -1.73 21.13
CA SER A 228 -13.82 -1.43 22.49
C SER A 228 -14.55 -0.09 22.58
N SER A 229 -15.38 0.11 23.61
CA SER A 229 -16.04 1.40 23.86
C SER A 229 -15.03 2.54 24.05
N ASP A 230 -13.88 2.23 24.68
CA ASP A 230 -12.82 3.20 24.91
C ASP A 230 -12.17 3.63 23.59
N THR A 231 -11.82 2.68 22.73
CA THR A 231 -11.33 2.96 21.38
C THR A 231 -12.35 3.76 20.56
N ALA A 232 -13.62 3.36 20.60
CA ALA A 232 -14.69 4.04 19.88
C ALA A 232 -14.86 5.52 20.29
N SER A 233 -14.55 5.85 21.54
CA SER A 233 -14.57 7.24 22.04
C SER A 233 -13.33 8.06 21.62
N ASN A 234 -12.26 7.40 21.20
CA ASN A 234 -10.98 8.01 20.82
C ASN A 234 -10.79 8.09 19.29
N ILE A 235 -11.73 7.59 18.49
CA ILE A 235 -11.69 7.67 17.03
C ILE A 235 -12.73 8.65 16.50
N ALA A 236 -12.53 9.12 15.25
CA ALA A 236 -13.46 10.02 14.58
C ALA A 236 -13.71 9.53 13.15
N ILE A 237 -14.78 10.00 12.53
CA ILE A 237 -15.09 9.82 11.11
C ILE A 237 -14.67 11.09 10.37
N ALA A 238 -13.79 10.95 9.38
CA ALA A 238 -13.39 12.03 8.49
C ALA A 238 -14.51 12.34 7.49
N GLU A 239 -14.67 13.62 7.18
CA GLU A 239 -15.56 14.07 6.12
C GLU A 239 -14.80 14.15 4.80
N LEU A 240 -15.32 13.47 3.76
CA LEU A 240 -14.80 13.56 2.40
C LEU A 240 -15.45 14.76 1.70
N GLU A 241 -14.65 15.70 1.21
CA GLU A 241 -15.14 16.88 0.50
C GLU A 241 -14.85 16.81 -0.99
N ASP A 242 -15.79 17.31 -1.79
CA ASP A 242 -15.57 17.49 -3.22
C ASP A 242 -14.38 18.40 -3.47
N SER A 243 -13.41 17.88 -4.21
CA SER A 243 -12.14 18.55 -4.51
C SER A 243 -12.11 19.24 -5.88
N SER A 244 -13.25 19.39 -6.56
CA SER A 244 -13.33 20.01 -7.89
C SER A 244 -12.91 21.51 -7.87
N ASP A 245 -13.26 22.23 -6.81
CA ASP A 245 -13.01 23.68 -6.65
C ASP A 245 -11.65 24.03 -6.01
N ILE A 246 -10.79 23.05 -5.75
CA ILE A 246 -9.46 23.26 -5.17
C ILE A 246 -8.63 24.17 -6.05
N LYS A 247 -7.90 25.09 -5.41
CA LYS A 247 -7.04 26.10 -6.07
C LYS A 247 -5.57 25.85 -5.82
N VAL A 248 -4.75 26.07 -6.84
CA VAL A 248 -3.28 26.12 -6.69
C VAL A 248 -2.94 27.25 -5.70
N GLY A 249 -2.01 26.94 -4.78
CA GLY A 249 -1.65 27.82 -3.66
C GLY A 249 -2.50 27.64 -2.41
N GLN A 250 -3.57 26.84 -2.44
CA GLN A 250 -4.38 26.50 -1.26
C GLN A 250 -3.53 25.71 -0.25
N GLN A 251 -3.54 26.12 1.02
CA GLN A 251 -2.85 25.42 2.10
C GLN A 251 -3.49 24.05 2.38
N VAL A 252 -2.67 23.08 2.69
CA VAL A 252 -3.08 21.69 2.98
C VAL A 252 -2.28 21.11 4.13
N VAL A 253 -2.88 20.15 4.82
CA VAL A 253 -2.23 19.30 5.83
C VAL A 253 -2.29 17.86 5.35
N ALA A 254 -1.14 17.20 5.26
CA ALA A 254 -1.05 15.78 4.99
C ALA A 254 -0.83 15.02 6.28
N ILE A 255 -1.65 13.99 6.52
CA ILE A 255 -1.53 13.09 7.68
C ILE A 255 -1.38 11.66 7.20
N GLY A 256 -0.46 10.93 7.84
CA GLY A 256 -0.25 9.52 7.60
C GLY A 256 0.74 8.92 8.60
N ASN A 257 1.09 7.65 8.43
CA ASN A 257 2.02 6.93 9.29
C ASN A 257 3.36 6.76 8.57
N ALA A 258 4.12 7.84 8.48
CA ALA A 258 5.40 7.84 7.76
C ALA A 258 6.35 6.77 8.35
N LEU A 259 6.88 5.89 7.50
CA LEU A 259 7.85 4.85 7.83
C LEU A 259 7.34 3.81 8.86
N GLY A 260 6.06 3.81 9.22
CA GLY A 260 5.52 2.90 10.24
C GLY A 260 5.89 3.24 11.68
N GLU A 261 6.47 4.43 11.92
CA GLU A 261 6.94 4.87 13.25
C GLU A 261 5.87 5.65 14.04
N GLY A 262 4.65 5.73 13.55
CA GLY A 262 3.54 6.45 14.12
C GLY A 262 3.00 7.55 13.22
N GLN A 263 1.89 8.18 13.62
CA GLN A 263 1.23 9.22 12.86
C GLN A 263 2.14 10.44 12.71
N SER A 264 2.25 10.95 11.50
CA SER A 264 3.01 12.16 11.16
C SER A 264 2.11 13.17 10.47
N VAL A 265 2.37 14.45 10.71
CA VAL A 265 1.66 15.59 10.14
C VAL A 265 2.66 16.45 9.38
N THR A 266 2.36 16.73 8.12
CA THR A 266 3.13 17.68 7.32
C THR A 266 2.19 18.68 6.70
N THR A 267 2.70 19.88 6.35
CA THR A 267 1.91 20.93 5.73
C THR A 267 2.59 21.47 4.49
N GLY A 268 1.80 21.94 3.56
CA GLY A 268 2.24 22.53 2.31
C GLY A 268 1.10 23.22 1.60
N ILE A 269 1.20 23.32 0.28
CA ILE A 269 0.18 23.89 -0.59
C ILE A 269 -0.14 22.95 -1.74
N ILE A 270 -1.25 23.16 -2.40
CA ILE A 270 -1.50 22.57 -3.73
C ILE A 270 -0.60 23.25 -4.74
N SER A 271 0.42 22.59 -5.22
CA SER A 271 1.40 23.11 -6.18
C SER A 271 0.91 23.04 -7.62
N ALA A 272 0.10 22.02 -7.96
CA ALA A 272 -0.52 21.87 -9.28
C ALA A 272 -1.74 20.94 -9.22
N LYS A 273 -2.57 21.02 -10.28
CA LYS A 273 -3.73 20.15 -10.51
C LYS A 273 -3.54 19.35 -11.81
N ASP A 274 -4.37 18.35 -12.00
CA ASP A 274 -4.49 17.56 -13.24
C ASP A 274 -3.14 16.97 -13.71
N ARG A 275 -2.35 16.49 -12.75
CA ARG A 275 -1.08 15.85 -13.04
C ARG A 275 -1.27 14.38 -13.39
N SER A 276 -0.39 13.90 -14.26
CA SER A 276 -0.31 12.48 -14.62
C SER A 276 1.06 11.95 -14.28
N ILE A 277 1.10 10.76 -13.66
CA ILE A 277 2.34 10.04 -13.40
C ILE A 277 2.19 8.59 -13.84
N THR A 278 3.28 8.01 -14.30
CA THR A 278 3.31 6.58 -14.66
C THR A 278 4.17 5.83 -13.67
N VAL A 279 3.58 4.86 -13.00
CA VAL A 279 4.27 4.00 -12.03
C VAL A 279 4.01 2.55 -12.41
N ASN A 280 5.06 1.76 -12.58
CA ASN A 280 4.96 0.36 -13.00
C ASN A 280 4.08 0.18 -14.27
N ASN A 281 4.20 1.09 -15.24
CA ASN A 281 3.45 1.14 -16.50
C ASN A 281 1.93 1.37 -16.35
N VAL A 282 1.44 1.70 -15.17
CA VAL A 282 0.09 2.21 -14.94
C VAL A 282 0.16 3.73 -14.88
N THR A 283 -0.65 4.42 -15.69
CA THR A 283 -0.71 5.89 -15.69
C THR A 283 -1.90 6.35 -14.86
N PHE A 284 -1.60 7.06 -13.78
CA PHE A 284 -2.58 7.73 -12.94
C PHE A 284 -2.73 9.17 -13.41
N THR A 285 -3.95 9.63 -13.60
CA THR A 285 -4.27 10.96 -14.15
C THR A 285 -5.12 11.79 -13.20
N GLY A 286 -5.18 13.09 -13.41
CA GLY A 286 -6.01 14.00 -12.61
C GLY A 286 -5.54 14.16 -11.16
N LEU A 287 -4.26 13.90 -10.87
CA LEU A 287 -3.71 14.00 -9.52
C LEU A 287 -3.48 15.45 -9.09
N LEU A 288 -3.61 15.70 -7.79
CA LEU A 288 -3.10 16.91 -7.14
C LEU A 288 -1.62 16.72 -6.84
N MET A 289 -0.83 17.79 -7.06
CA MET A 289 0.56 17.87 -6.64
C MET A 289 0.67 18.80 -5.44
N THR A 290 1.46 18.41 -4.44
CA THR A 290 1.72 19.20 -3.23
C THR A 290 3.20 19.17 -2.88
N ASP A 291 3.68 20.19 -2.17
CA ASP A 291 4.99 20.24 -1.54
C ASP A 291 4.99 19.77 -0.08
N ALA A 292 3.82 19.41 0.46
CA ALA A 292 3.73 18.70 1.72
C ALA A 292 4.51 17.38 1.62
N ALA A 293 5.33 17.05 2.62
CA ALA A 293 6.15 15.84 2.59
C ALA A 293 5.27 14.58 2.69
N ILE A 294 5.14 13.86 1.59
CA ILE A 294 4.46 12.56 1.50
C ILE A 294 5.53 11.52 1.18
N ASN A 295 5.70 10.55 2.08
CA ASN A 295 6.69 9.48 1.99
C ASN A 295 6.02 8.12 2.12
N SER A 296 6.79 7.05 1.93
CA SER A 296 6.35 5.68 2.19
C SER A 296 5.76 5.58 3.60
N GLY A 297 4.57 4.97 3.72
CA GLY A 297 3.78 4.90 4.95
C GLY A 297 2.66 5.96 5.04
N ASN A 298 2.79 7.14 4.40
CA ASN A 298 1.69 8.10 4.28
C ASN A 298 0.67 7.70 3.19
N SER A 299 0.99 6.72 2.34
CA SER A 299 0.04 6.17 1.35
C SER A 299 -1.27 5.80 2.00
N GLY A 300 -2.38 6.21 1.41
CA GLY A 300 -3.74 5.97 1.91
C GLY A 300 -4.18 6.93 3.01
N GLY A 301 -3.29 7.81 3.50
CA GLY A 301 -3.61 8.86 4.45
C GLY A 301 -4.30 10.06 3.81
N ALA A 302 -4.67 11.04 4.62
CA ALA A 302 -5.45 12.19 4.21
C ALA A 302 -4.60 13.38 3.78
N LEU A 303 -5.05 14.07 2.72
CA LEU A 303 -4.72 15.47 2.45
C LEU A 303 -5.95 16.30 2.83
N LEU A 304 -5.78 17.23 3.77
CA LEU A 304 -6.85 17.96 4.40
C LEU A 304 -6.81 19.45 4.02
N ASN A 305 -7.98 20.05 3.94
CA ASN A 305 -8.11 21.52 3.83
C ASN A 305 -8.08 22.20 5.20
N SER A 306 -8.28 23.53 5.23
CA SER A 306 -8.30 24.34 6.47
C SER A 306 -9.48 24.03 7.41
N GLU A 307 -10.50 23.34 6.93
CA GLU A 307 -11.66 22.91 7.71
C GLU A 307 -11.49 21.48 8.26
N GLY A 308 -10.34 20.84 7.98
CA GLY A 308 -10.05 19.45 8.37
C GLY A 308 -10.80 18.41 7.57
N LYS A 309 -11.36 18.76 6.43
CA LYS A 309 -12.03 17.85 5.52
C LYS A 309 -11.01 17.21 4.55
N VAL A 310 -11.22 15.96 4.21
CA VAL A 310 -10.37 15.22 3.28
C VAL A 310 -10.69 15.64 1.86
N ILE A 311 -9.73 16.28 1.19
CA ILE A 311 -9.82 16.70 -0.21
C ILE A 311 -9.13 15.74 -1.17
N ALA A 312 -8.16 14.93 -0.66
CA ALA A 312 -7.48 13.92 -1.46
C ALA A 312 -6.90 12.82 -0.56
N ILE A 313 -6.57 11.70 -1.17
CA ILE A 313 -5.91 10.55 -0.55
C ILE A 313 -4.44 10.57 -0.97
N ASN A 314 -3.53 10.55 0.01
CA ASN A 314 -2.09 10.61 -0.23
C ASN A 314 -1.60 9.43 -1.05
N PHE A 315 -0.78 9.69 -2.05
CA PHE A 315 -0.25 8.72 -3.00
C PHE A 315 1.28 8.77 -2.97
N ALA A 316 1.91 7.91 -2.18
CA ALA A 316 3.37 7.91 -1.97
C ALA A 316 4.15 7.04 -2.98
N LYS A 317 3.56 6.69 -4.12
CA LYS A 317 4.29 6.07 -5.24
C LYS A 317 5.01 7.15 -6.02
N THR A 318 6.28 7.36 -5.78
CA THR A 318 7.10 8.26 -6.59
C THR A 318 7.65 7.53 -7.80
N SER A 319 7.68 8.20 -8.94
CA SER A 319 8.55 7.82 -10.04
C SER A 319 10.01 7.91 -9.57
N SER A 320 10.83 6.97 -9.94
CA SER A 320 12.17 6.63 -9.47
C SER A 320 13.28 7.70 -9.59
N ASP A 321 13.00 8.96 -9.84
CA ASP A 321 14.03 9.94 -10.22
C ASP A 321 14.32 11.00 -9.17
N GLY A 322 14.19 10.68 -7.87
CA GLY A 322 14.84 11.47 -6.82
C GLY A 322 14.49 12.97 -6.79
N VAL A 323 13.33 13.37 -7.32
CA VAL A 323 12.88 14.76 -7.27
C VAL A 323 12.24 15.00 -5.92
N GLU A 324 12.97 15.66 -5.03
CA GLU A 324 12.46 16.09 -3.74
C GLU A 324 11.45 17.26 -3.90
N GLY A 325 10.44 17.32 -3.01
CA GLY A 325 9.48 18.43 -2.96
C GLY A 325 8.32 18.31 -3.94
N MET A 326 8.09 17.17 -4.57
CA MET A 326 6.89 16.89 -5.35
C MET A 326 6.23 15.62 -4.87
N ALA A 327 5.07 15.76 -4.27
CA ALA A 327 4.24 14.65 -3.83
C ALA A 327 2.87 14.70 -4.52
N TYR A 328 2.20 13.56 -4.60
CA TYR A 328 0.93 13.43 -5.29
C TYR A 328 -0.17 12.91 -4.37
N SER A 329 -1.41 13.33 -4.64
CA SER A 329 -2.59 12.84 -3.94
C SER A 329 -3.74 12.66 -4.94
N ILE A 330 -4.59 11.66 -4.69
CA ILE A 330 -5.75 11.33 -5.52
C ILE A 330 -6.93 12.18 -5.03
N PRO A 331 -7.47 13.12 -5.85
CA PRO A 331 -8.59 13.95 -5.46
C PRO A 331 -9.82 13.12 -5.09
N VAL A 332 -10.54 13.49 -4.02
CA VAL A 332 -11.78 12.81 -3.61
C VAL A 332 -12.83 12.85 -4.74
N SER A 333 -12.95 13.98 -5.45
CA SER A 333 -13.89 14.13 -6.57
C SER A 333 -13.70 13.08 -7.68
N ASN A 334 -12.48 12.56 -7.87
CA ASN A 334 -12.20 11.58 -8.91
C ASN A 334 -12.59 10.15 -8.49
N VAL A 335 -12.71 9.89 -7.19
CA VAL A 335 -12.82 8.53 -6.65
C VAL A 335 -14.01 8.33 -5.70
N LYS A 336 -14.80 9.39 -5.47
CA LYS A 336 -15.93 9.33 -4.51
C LYS A 336 -16.94 8.25 -4.88
N ASP A 337 -17.35 8.15 -6.13
CA ASP A 337 -18.30 7.14 -6.58
C ASP A 337 -17.74 5.72 -6.41
N ILE A 338 -16.44 5.55 -6.60
CA ILE A 338 -15.74 4.28 -6.36
C ILE A 338 -15.77 3.95 -4.88
N ILE A 339 -15.40 4.92 -4.02
CA ILE A 339 -15.43 4.75 -2.56
C ILE A 339 -16.85 4.38 -2.11
N ASP A 340 -17.86 5.13 -2.52
CA ASP A 340 -19.27 4.88 -2.16
C ASP A 340 -19.72 3.48 -2.62
N SER A 341 -19.37 3.06 -3.83
CA SER A 341 -19.65 1.71 -4.34
C SER A 341 -18.95 0.63 -3.50
N LEU A 342 -17.67 0.79 -3.21
CA LEU A 342 -16.90 -0.18 -2.41
C LEU A 342 -17.42 -0.27 -0.96
N MET A 343 -17.87 0.84 -0.37
CA MET A 343 -18.44 0.86 0.98
C MET A 343 -19.72 0.01 1.09
N THR A 344 -20.49 -0.11 0.01
CA THR A 344 -21.73 -0.91 -0.02
C THR A 344 -21.50 -2.40 -0.24
N LYS A 345 -20.30 -2.81 -0.68
CA LYS A 345 -19.98 -4.23 -0.87
C LYS A 345 -20.04 -4.99 0.45
N GLN A 346 -20.41 -6.27 0.38
CA GLN A 346 -20.39 -7.14 1.54
C GLN A 346 -18.95 -7.51 1.90
N THR A 347 -18.57 -7.35 3.17
CA THR A 347 -17.30 -7.87 3.68
C THR A 347 -17.35 -9.39 3.70
N ARG A 348 -16.38 -10.01 3.05
CA ARG A 348 -16.32 -11.45 2.89
C ARG A 348 -15.27 -12.05 3.84
N ASN A 349 -15.60 -13.21 4.40
CA ASN A 349 -14.65 -14.03 5.16
C ASN A 349 -14.07 -15.11 4.26
N LYS A 350 -12.84 -15.54 4.54
CA LYS A 350 -12.27 -16.68 3.83
C LYS A 350 -13.16 -17.91 4.03
N VAL A 351 -13.50 -18.56 2.92
CA VAL A 351 -14.26 -19.80 2.95
C VAL A 351 -13.37 -20.97 3.34
N SER A 352 -13.93 -21.99 3.95
CA SER A 352 -13.19 -23.20 4.28
C SER A 352 -12.72 -23.92 3.00
N SER A 353 -11.58 -24.62 3.07
CA SER A 353 -10.93 -25.25 1.91
C SER A 353 -11.82 -26.27 1.16
N ASP A 354 -12.80 -26.85 1.83
CA ASP A 354 -13.80 -27.77 1.25
C ASP A 354 -14.85 -27.05 0.40
N LYS A 355 -15.04 -25.74 0.62
CA LYS A 355 -15.92 -24.87 -0.15
C LYS A 355 -15.18 -24.01 -1.17
N ALA A 356 -13.85 -24.17 -1.28
CA ALA A 356 -13.01 -23.39 -2.15
C ALA A 356 -13.49 -23.45 -3.60
N THR A 357 -13.55 -22.29 -4.24
CA THR A 357 -14.02 -22.14 -5.61
C THR A 357 -12.93 -22.38 -6.63
N TYR A 358 -13.35 -22.66 -7.84
CA TYR A 358 -12.50 -22.93 -8.97
C TYR A 358 -13.07 -22.34 -10.25
N LEU A 359 -12.29 -21.54 -10.94
CA LEU A 359 -12.68 -20.95 -12.21
C LEU A 359 -12.47 -21.90 -13.39
N GLY A 360 -11.45 -22.74 -13.33
CA GLY A 360 -11.13 -23.75 -14.35
C GLY A 360 -10.22 -23.25 -15.45
N ILE A 361 -9.30 -22.35 -15.14
CA ILE A 361 -8.31 -21.84 -16.09
C ILE A 361 -6.88 -22.19 -15.65
N ALA A 362 -5.97 -22.33 -16.63
CA ALA A 362 -4.55 -22.18 -16.42
C ALA A 362 -4.10 -20.90 -17.18
N ALA A 363 -3.41 -20.01 -16.50
CA ALA A 363 -3.10 -18.71 -17.03
C ALA A 363 -1.71 -18.22 -16.57
N VAL A 364 -1.23 -17.14 -17.17
CA VAL A 364 0.05 -16.48 -16.85
C VAL A 364 -0.17 -14.99 -16.72
N ASP A 365 0.61 -14.34 -15.85
CA ASP A 365 0.54 -12.90 -15.68
C ASP A 365 1.23 -12.18 -16.84
N ILE A 366 0.54 -11.19 -17.43
CA ILE A 366 1.14 -10.22 -18.34
C ILE A 366 1.67 -9.09 -17.50
N THR A 367 2.99 -9.09 -17.26
CA THR A 367 3.64 -8.01 -16.54
C THR A 367 3.63 -6.72 -17.34
N SER A 368 3.73 -5.58 -16.64
CA SER A 368 3.75 -4.25 -17.26
C SER A 368 4.85 -4.10 -18.32
N ASN A 369 6.03 -4.69 -18.10
CA ASN A 369 7.12 -4.68 -19.09
C ASN A 369 6.74 -5.44 -20.37
N TYR A 370 6.09 -6.60 -20.23
CA TYR A 370 5.65 -7.40 -21.36
C TYR A 370 4.51 -6.69 -22.10
N ALA A 371 3.55 -6.13 -21.37
CA ALA A 371 2.44 -5.35 -21.90
C ALA A 371 2.93 -4.19 -22.78
N SER A 372 3.87 -3.39 -22.28
CA SER A 372 4.44 -2.25 -23.02
C SER A 372 5.20 -2.65 -24.28
N TYR A 373 5.92 -3.79 -24.22
CA TYR A 373 6.73 -4.22 -25.36
C TYR A 373 5.88 -4.78 -26.51
N TYR A 374 4.79 -5.50 -26.19
CA TYR A 374 3.96 -6.19 -27.19
C TYR A 374 2.60 -5.53 -27.44
N GLY A 375 2.26 -4.45 -26.71
CA GLY A 375 0.98 -3.77 -26.83
C GLY A 375 -0.20 -4.54 -26.23
N TYR A 376 0.06 -5.45 -25.27
CA TYR A 376 -1.00 -6.18 -24.57
C TYR A 376 -1.55 -5.38 -23.38
N PRO A 377 -2.83 -5.60 -22.99
CA PRO A 377 -3.32 -5.19 -21.68
C PRO A 377 -2.55 -5.87 -20.56
N VAL A 378 -2.30 -5.16 -19.45
CA VAL A 378 -1.81 -5.77 -18.21
C VAL A 378 -2.93 -6.62 -17.62
N GLY A 379 -2.67 -7.87 -17.26
CA GLY A 379 -3.70 -8.76 -16.73
C GLY A 379 -3.28 -10.23 -16.73
N ILE A 380 -4.24 -11.12 -16.67
CA ILE A 380 -4.06 -12.56 -16.55
C ILE A 380 -4.42 -13.21 -17.89
N LEU A 381 -3.41 -13.63 -18.66
CA LEU A 381 -3.60 -14.28 -19.96
C LEU A 381 -4.00 -15.74 -19.77
N ILE A 382 -5.20 -16.10 -20.20
CA ILE A 382 -5.70 -17.47 -20.21
C ILE A 382 -4.91 -18.31 -21.22
N ARG A 383 -4.29 -19.39 -20.77
CA ARG A 383 -3.56 -20.35 -21.61
C ARG A 383 -4.39 -21.57 -21.97
N THR A 384 -5.23 -21.99 -21.04
CA THR A 384 -6.19 -23.08 -21.24
C THR A 384 -7.42 -22.87 -20.39
N VAL A 385 -8.56 -23.29 -20.90
CA VAL A 385 -9.84 -23.41 -20.18
C VAL A 385 -10.18 -24.88 -20.07
N ALA A 386 -10.53 -25.34 -18.88
CA ALA A 386 -10.91 -26.73 -18.65
C ALA A 386 -12.35 -26.96 -19.12
N ASP A 387 -12.60 -28.06 -19.81
CA ASP A 387 -13.94 -28.44 -20.27
C ASP A 387 -14.93 -28.53 -19.08
N ASP A 388 -16.18 -28.07 -19.30
CA ASP A 388 -17.26 -28.03 -18.31
C ASP A 388 -16.93 -27.17 -17.05
N SER A 389 -15.88 -26.39 -17.08
CA SER A 389 -15.52 -25.47 -15.96
C SER A 389 -16.46 -24.25 -15.88
N ALA A 390 -16.28 -23.45 -14.83
CA ALA A 390 -16.99 -22.18 -14.67
C ALA A 390 -16.63 -21.20 -15.79
N ALA A 391 -15.34 -21.13 -16.16
CA ALA A 391 -14.84 -20.29 -17.24
C ALA A 391 -15.39 -20.72 -18.61
N ASP A 392 -15.40 -22.02 -18.90
CA ASP A 392 -15.93 -22.58 -20.14
C ASP A 392 -17.42 -22.27 -20.32
N LYS A 393 -18.22 -22.49 -19.26
CA LYS A 393 -19.67 -22.16 -19.26
C LYS A 393 -19.96 -20.67 -19.41
N ALA A 394 -19.05 -19.83 -18.98
CA ALA A 394 -19.15 -18.39 -19.10
C ALA A 394 -18.65 -17.85 -20.46
N GLY A 395 -18.10 -18.72 -21.32
CA GLY A 395 -17.61 -18.39 -22.65
C GLY A 395 -16.25 -17.68 -22.64
N LEU A 396 -15.43 -17.87 -21.60
CA LEU A 396 -14.04 -17.44 -21.59
C LEU A 396 -13.19 -18.37 -22.45
N GLU A 397 -12.30 -17.82 -23.25
CA GLU A 397 -11.50 -18.55 -24.22
C GLU A 397 -9.99 -18.42 -23.97
N THR A 398 -9.24 -19.31 -24.62
CA THR A 398 -7.77 -19.19 -24.63
C THR A 398 -7.36 -17.90 -25.33
N TYR A 399 -6.39 -17.20 -24.75
CA TYR A 399 -5.88 -15.87 -25.09
C TYR A 399 -6.74 -14.68 -24.64
N ASP A 400 -7.87 -14.90 -23.96
CA ASP A 400 -8.51 -13.83 -23.21
C ASP A 400 -7.60 -13.35 -22.08
N ILE A 401 -7.68 -12.06 -21.76
CA ILE A 401 -6.88 -11.43 -20.70
C ILE A 401 -7.82 -10.92 -19.63
N ILE A 402 -7.90 -11.62 -18.48
CA ILE A 402 -8.72 -11.19 -17.34
C ILE A 402 -8.07 -9.97 -16.69
N VAL A 403 -8.88 -8.93 -16.44
CA VAL A 403 -8.47 -7.66 -15.82
C VAL A 403 -9.36 -7.24 -14.66
N GLY A 404 -10.53 -7.89 -14.51
CA GLY A 404 -11.47 -7.61 -13.42
C GLY A 404 -12.17 -8.87 -12.92
N PHE A 405 -12.51 -8.86 -11.61
CA PHE A 405 -13.23 -9.90 -10.92
C PHE A 405 -14.16 -9.26 -9.88
N ASP A 406 -15.48 -9.43 -10.01
CA ASP A 406 -16.52 -8.87 -9.13
C ASP A 406 -16.33 -7.36 -8.89
N ASP A 407 -16.23 -6.59 -9.98
CA ASP A 407 -15.97 -5.14 -10.04
C ASP A 407 -14.64 -4.70 -9.40
N GLN A 408 -13.74 -5.60 -9.10
CA GLN A 408 -12.41 -5.29 -8.58
C GLN A 408 -11.37 -5.54 -9.66
N THR A 409 -10.37 -4.67 -9.76
CA THR A 409 -9.27 -4.87 -10.71
C THR A 409 -8.40 -6.04 -10.26
N VAL A 410 -8.10 -6.96 -11.18
CA VAL A 410 -7.18 -8.08 -10.93
C VAL A 410 -6.18 -8.20 -12.07
N THR A 411 -4.88 -8.22 -11.73
CA THR A 411 -3.80 -8.23 -12.73
C THR A 411 -2.87 -9.42 -12.63
N THR A 412 -3.03 -10.26 -11.58
CA THR A 412 -2.18 -11.44 -11.34
C THR A 412 -2.99 -12.66 -10.95
N MET A 413 -2.50 -13.84 -11.32
CA MET A 413 -3.08 -15.13 -10.89
C MET A 413 -3.10 -15.28 -9.37
N SER A 414 -2.08 -14.76 -8.70
CA SER A 414 -2.04 -14.74 -7.23
C SER A 414 -3.20 -13.92 -6.67
N GLY A 415 -3.41 -12.69 -7.20
CA GLY A 415 -4.52 -11.82 -6.82
C GLY A 415 -5.88 -12.49 -7.05
N LEU A 416 -6.12 -13.06 -8.23
CA LEU A 416 -7.35 -13.79 -8.53
C LEU A 416 -7.57 -14.98 -7.60
N THR A 417 -6.52 -15.76 -7.34
CA THR A 417 -6.59 -16.92 -6.44
C THR A 417 -6.90 -16.50 -5.00
N ASN A 418 -6.34 -15.38 -4.54
CA ASN A 418 -6.64 -14.82 -3.23
C ASN A 418 -8.08 -14.34 -3.13
N MET A 419 -8.60 -13.66 -4.17
CA MET A 419 -10.01 -13.24 -4.22
C MET A 419 -10.95 -14.44 -4.16
N LEU A 420 -10.69 -15.48 -4.95
CA LEU A 420 -11.52 -16.69 -5.00
C LEU A 420 -11.64 -17.40 -3.65
N GLN A 421 -10.71 -17.20 -2.70
CA GLN A 421 -10.81 -17.77 -1.35
C GLN A 421 -11.95 -17.18 -0.50
N TYR A 422 -12.56 -16.09 -0.93
CA TYR A 422 -13.65 -15.41 -0.22
C TYR A 422 -15.02 -15.66 -0.85
N TYR A 423 -15.11 -16.56 -1.83
CA TYR A 423 -16.36 -16.87 -2.54
C TYR A 423 -16.68 -18.35 -2.40
N GLU A 424 -17.99 -18.67 -2.29
CA GLU A 424 -18.46 -20.06 -2.27
C GLU A 424 -18.81 -20.53 -3.68
N ALA A 425 -18.72 -21.83 -3.90
CA ALA A 425 -19.16 -22.42 -5.15
C ALA A 425 -20.67 -22.18 -5.37
N GLY A 426 -21.03 -21.81 -6.59
CA GLY A 426 -22.41 -21.44 -6.95
C GLY A 426 -22.69 -19.94 -6.90
N GLU A 427 -21.79 -19.12 -6.31
CA GLU A 427 -21.91 -17.67 -6.38
C GLU A 427 -21.66 -17.18 -7.82
N LYS A 428 -22.37 -16.09 -8.17
CA LYS A 428 -22.22 -15.41 -9.45
C LYS A 428 -21.35 -14.19 -9.29
N VAL A 429 -20.39 -14.03 -10.17
CA VAL A 429 -19.45 -12.90 -10.21
C VAL A 429 -19.32 -12.40 -11.63
N THR A 430 -18.98 -11.12 -11.78
CA THR A 430 -18.63 -10.54 -13.08
C THR A 430 -17.14 -10.69 -13.30
N ILE A 431 -16.74 -11.13 -14.49
CA ILE A 431 -15.34 -11.12 -14.95
C ILE A 431 -15.23 -10.15 -16.11
N ASP A 432 -14.34 -9.16 -15.94
CA ASP A 432 -13.95 -8.24 -17.01
C ASP A 432 -12.68 -8.79 -17.68
N TYR A 433 -12.69 -8.85 -19.00
CA TYR A 433 -11.59 -9.41 -19.76
C TYR A 433 -11.47 -8.75 -21.13
N TYR A 434 -10.26 -8.73 -21.65
CA TYR A 434 -10.03 -8.37 -23.04
C TYR A 434 -10.08 -9.61 -23.92
N HIS A 435 -10.89 -9.55 -24.96
CA HIS A 435 -11.00 -10.56 -26.00
C HIS A 435 -10.37 -10.05 -27.30
N MET A 436 -9.69 -10.92 -28.06
CA MET A 436 -9.09 -10.57 -29.33
C MET A 436 -10.13 -10.57 -30.44
N GLU A 437 -10.47 -9.41 -30.97
CA GLU A 437 -11.33 -9.27 -32.16
C GLU A 437 -10.48 -8.81 -33.35
N GLY A 438 -10.17 -9.74 -34.26
CA GLY A 438 -9.25 -9.47 -35.37
C GLY A 438 -7.83 -9.20 -34.91
N SER A 439 -7.39 -7.94 -34.86
CA SER A 439 -6.05 -7.53 -34.40
C SER A 439 -6.07 -6.64 -33.16
N GLU A 440 -7.24 -6.43 -32.55
CA GLU A 440 -7.41 -5.52 -31.42
C GLU A 440 -8.01 -6.25 -30.22
N TYR A 441 -7.60 -5.84 -29.02
CA TYR A 441 -8.19 -6.30 -27.76
C TYR A 441 -9.39 -5.42 -27.39
N VAL A 442 -10.57 -6.04 -27.29
CA VAL A 442 -11.82 -5.37 -26.92
C VAL A 442 -12.20 -5.79 -25.49
N LEU A 443 -12.47 -4.81 -24.63
CA LEU A 443 -12.91 -5.06 -23.25
C LEU A 443 -14.35 -5.62 -23.27
N LYS A 444 -14.55 -6.74 -22.58
CA LYS A 444 -15.84 -7.42 -22.41
C LYS A 444 -16.05 -7.76 -20.94
N SER A 445 -17.31 -8.01 -20.59
CA SER A 445 -17.70 -8.51 -19.27
C SER A 445 -18.62 -9.72 -19.44
N THR A 446 -18.45 -10.72 -18.58
CA THR A 446 -19.33 -11.90 -18.52
C THR A 446 -19.66 -12.28 -17.08
N GLU A 447 -20.88 -12.79 -16.85
CA GLU A 447 -21.27 -13.35 -15.56
C GLU A 447 -20.81 -14.81 -15.46
N VAL A 448 -20.08 -15.14 -14.43
CA VAL A 448 -19.56 -16.47 -14.17
C VAL A 448 -20.17 -17.04 -12.90
N THR A 449 -20.75 -18.24 -12.98
CA THR A 449 -21.12 -19.00 -11.78
C THR A 449 -19.95 -19.84 -11.33
N LEU A 450 -19.38 -19.52 -10.15
CA LEU A 450 -18.17 -20.15 -9.64
C LEU A 450 -18.39 -21.65 -9.38
N GLY A 451 -17.47 -22.47 -9.85
CA GLY A 451 -17.49 -23.92 -9.66
C GLY A 451 -16.83 -24.36 -8.34
N SER A 452 -17.17 -25.56 -7.87
CA SER A 452 -16.42 -26.20 -6.79
C SER A 452 -15.13 -26.81 -7.31
N LYS A 453 -14.05 -26.74 -6.53
CA LYS A 453 -12.82 -27.49 -6.81
C LYS A 453 -13.17 -28.98 -6.70
N LYS A 454 -13.19 -29.71 -7.83
CA LYS A 454 -13.33 -31.16 -7.79
C LYS A 454 -12.14 -31.71 -6.98
N ALA A 455 -12.40 -32.50 -5.93
CA ALA A 455 -11.36 -33.25 -5.26
C ALA A 455 -10.69 -34.17 -6.30
N SER A 456 -9.41 -33.91 -6.59
CA SER A 456 -8.59 -34.72 -7.47
C SER A 456 -8.14 -35.98 -6.77
#